data_719516a7681a7130dd34b6e16a2d6b14
#
_entry.id   719516a7681a7130dd34b6e16a2d6b14
#
_cell.length_a   1.000
_cell.length_b   1.000
_cell.length_c   1.000
_cell.angle_alpha   90.00
_cell.angle_beta   90.00
_cell.angle_gamma   90.00
#
_symmetry.space_group_name_H-M   'P 1'
#
loop_
_entity.id
_entity.type
_entity.pdbx_description
1 polymer ?
#
loop_
_entity_poly.entity_id
_entity_poly.type
_entity_poly.pdbx_seq_one_letter_code
_entity_poly.pdbx_strand_id
1 'polypeptide(L)'
;DRLSYNEYLSFETVGCTKQDILQLMTTIDRRFMAGLAYFLGARELGMGVARVGNGIPELQWDTISRIHSTCGMVVPSFIMKLIEFAEKNGIDYTNSSLKKCICIGEALRTPDFHLNTLGKKIQEKWSSLKLFSTYASTEMQSSFTECEYFCGGHLQPELIIVEFLDDDNNPAKEGEAGEVTITTLGVEGMPLLRFKTGDICYHFDEPCKCGRNTTRLSSVLGRKGQMIKYKGTT
;
A
#
# COMPACT_ATOMS: atom_id res chain seq x y z
N ASP A 1 -9.12 -10.79 14.55
CA ASP A 1 -9.77 -9.80 13.69
C ASP A 1 -9.10 -9.77 12.31
N ARG A 2 -9.87 -10.10 11.23
CA ARG A 2 -9.40 -10.25 9.85
C ARG A 2 -8.66 -9.01 9.32
N LEU A 3 -9.22 -7.81 9.54
CA LEU A 3 -8.61 -6.56 9.04
C LEU A 3 -7.28 -6.26 9.73
N SER A 4 -7.22 -6.51 11.04
CA SER A 4 -5.99 -6.39 11.82
C SER A 4 -4.91 -7.33 11.28
N TYR A 5 -5.26 -8.59 11.07
CA TYR A 5 -4.35 -9.60 10.58
C TYR A 5 -3.82 -9.31 9.18
N ASN A 6 -4.69 -8.84 8.25
CA ASN A 6 -4.27 -8.42 6.92
C ASN A 6 -3.17 -7.33 6.97
N GLU A 7 -3.39 -6.32 7.80
CA GLU A 7 -2.43 -5.22 7.89
C GLU A 7 -1.18 -5.60 8.69
N TYR A 8 -1.31 -6.50 9.68
CA TYR A 8 -0.15 -7.12 10.33
C TYR A 8 0.76 -7.76 9.29
N LEU A 9 0.22 -8.60 8.38
CA LEU A 9 0.97 -9.24 7.31
C LEU A 9 1.59 -8.22 6.34
N SER A 10 0.88 -7.13 6.05
CA SER A 10 1.39 -6.03 5.21
C SER A 10 2.59 -5.34 5.86
N PHE A 11 2.54 -5.04 7.17
CA PHE A 11 3.65 -4.45 7.90
C PHE A 11 4.85 -5.42 8.00
N GLU A 12 4.59 -6.69 8.24
CA GLU A 12 5.64 -7.71 8.25
C GLU A 12 6.31 -7.84 6.86
N THR A 13 5.52 -7.77 5.78
CA THR A 13 6.03 -7.85 4.40
C THR A 13 7.02 -6.73 4.07
N VAL A 14 6.81 -5.52 4.57
CA VAL A 14 7.74 -4.39 4.39
C VAL A 14 8.86 -4.37 5.43
N GLY A 15 8.97 -5.40 6.26
CA GLY A 15 10.00 -5.52 7.28
C GLY A 15 9.82 -4.57 8.45
N CYS A 16 8.58 -4.27 8.83
CA CYS A 16 8.30 -3.59 10.10
C CYS A 16 8.40 -4.56 11.27
N THR A 17 8.77 -4.05 12.43
CA THR A 17 8.91 -4.79 13.67
C THR A 17 8.30 -4.02 14.82
N LYS A 18 8.23 -4.59 16.01
CA LYS A 18 7.76 -3.94 17.23
C LYS A 18 8.59 -2.73 17.67
N GLN A 19 9.79 -2.52 17.09
CA GLN A 19 10.61 -1.34 17.32
C GLN A 19 10.21 -0.15 16.45
N ASP A 20 9.43 -0.38 15.41
CA ASP A 20 8.97 0.68 14.52
C ASP A 20 7.84 1.50 15.16
N ILE A 21 7.78 2.77 14.79
CA ILE A 21 6.69 3.68 15.13
C ILE A 21 6.01 4.10 13.83
N LEU A 22 4.77 3.67 13.67
CA LEU A 22 3.95 4.02 12.51
C LEU A 22 3.35 5.42 12.68
N GLN A 23 3.57 6.29 11.72
CA GLN A 23 2.81 7.53 11.56
C GLN A 23 1.69 7.33 10.54
N LEU A 24 0.44 7.36 11.01
CA LEU A 24 -0.72 7.33 10.14
C LEU A 24 -0.97 8.73 9.56
N MET A 25 -0.58 8.92 8.30
CA MET A 25 -0.80 10.16 7.53
C MET A 25 -2.07 10.06 6.68
N THR A 26 -3.04 9.29 7.15
CA THR A 26 -4.35 9.09 6.56
C THR A 26 -5.44 9.17 7.63
N THR A 27 -6.68 9.38 7.21
CA THR A 27 -7.79 9.44 8.16
C THR A 27 -8.08 8.08 8.78
N ILE A 28 -8.52 8.08 10.04
CA ILE A 28 -9.04 6.89 10.75
C ILE A 28 -10.55 6.97 10.95
N ASP A 29 -11.13 8.12 10.66
CA ASP A 29 -12.54 8.45 10.79
C ASP A 29 -13.24 8.56 9.42
N ARG A 30 -14.43 9.19 9.39
CA ARG A 30 -15.19 9.49 8.16
C ARG A 30 -15.52 8.27 7.31
N ARG A 31 -15.80 7.13 7.96
CA ARG A 31 -16.13 5.86 7.31
C ARG A 31 -14.98 5.27 6.46
N PHE A 32 -13.75 5.74 6.67
CA PHE A 32 -12.57 5.19 6.03
C PHE A 32 -12.04 4.00 6.84
N MET A 33 -12.49 2.81 6.49
CA MET A 33 -12.20 1.57 7.22
C MET A 33 -10.69 1.24 7.25
N ALA A 34 -9.98 1.55 6.18
CA ALA A 34 -8.56 1.21 6.06
C ALA A 34 -7.69 1.89 7.13
N GLY A 35 -8.01 3.14 7.52
CA GLY A 35 -7.26 3.81 8.60
C GLY A 35 -7.34 3.09 9.93
N LEU A 36 -8.52 2.55 10.27
CA LEU A 36 -8.71 1.69 11.45
C LEU A 36 -7.95 0.37 11.30
N ALA A 37 -8.00 -0.25 10.11
CA ALA A 37 -7.29 -1.50 9.83
C ALA A 37 -5.77 -1.33 10.02
N TYR A 38 -5.17 -0.28 9.49
CA TYR A 38 -3.74 0.04 9.69
C TYR A 38 -3.39 0.20 11.18
N PHE A 39 -4.23 0.93 11.92
CA PHE A 39 -4.02 1.09 13.37
C PHE A 39 -4.02 -0.26 14.09
N LEU A 40 -5.01 -1.11 13.80
CA LEU A 40 -5.16 -2.41 14.43
C LEU A 40 -4.02 -3.37 14.04
N GLY A 41 -3.62 -3.41 12.77
CA GLY A 41 -2.51 -4.24 12.30
C GLY A 41 -1.16 -3.85 12.90
N ALA A 42 -0.88 -2.55 12.96
CA ALA A 42 0.34 -2.06 13.63
C ALA A 42 0.36 -2.41 15.12
N ARG A 43 -0.79 -2.28 15.80
CA ARG A 43 -0.94 -2.70 17.20
C ARG A 43 -0.72 -4.20 17.37
N GLU A 44 -1.22 -5.03 16.45
CA GLU A 44 -1.05 -6.49 16.47
C GLU A 44 0.43 -6.88 16.33
N LEU A 45 1.18 -6.18 15.47
CA LEU A 45 2.64 -6.35 15.35
C LEU A 45 3.41 -5.81 16.56
N GLY A 46 2.75 -5.03 17.42
CA GLY A 46 3.37 -4.42 18.61
C GLY A 46 4.09 -3.09 18.31
N MET A 47 3.83 -2.46 17.17
CA MET A 47 4.38 -1.14 16.80
C MET A 47 3.78 -0.02 17.65
N GLY A 48 4.55 1.05 17.87
CA GLY A 48 3.99 2.33 18.27
C GLY A 48 3.16 2.93 17.13
N VAL A 49 2.08 3.67 17.45
CA VAL A 49 1.25 4.32 16.42
C VAL A 49 0.94 5.77 16.78
N ALA A 50 1.39 6.70 15.92
CA ALA A 50 1.01 8.10 15.96
C ALA A 50 -0.13 8.37 14.95
N ARG A 51 -1.32 8.74 15.46
CA ARG A 51 -2.51 9.03 14.65
C ARG A 51 -2.55 10.52 14.30
N VAL A 52 -1.90 10.92 13.23
CA VAL A 52 -1.78 12.34 12.84
C VAL A 52 -2.90 12.75 11.88
N GLY A 53 -3.41 11.81 11.09
CA GLY A 53 -4.40 12.10 10.08
C GLY A 53 -3.76 12.59 8.76
N ASN A 54 -4.62 12.93 7.80
CA ASN A 54 -4.19 13.38 6.48
C ASN A 54 -3.96 14.89 6.41
N GLY A 55 -3.12 15.31 5.48
CA GLY A 55 -2.84 16.74 5.25
C GLY A 55 -1.91 17.35 6.32
N ILE A 56 -1.83 18.68 6.35
CA ILE A 56 -1.09 19.51 7.30
C ILE A 56 0.38 19.06 7.45
N PRO A 57 1.25 19.37 6.48
CA PRO A 57 2.66 18.97 6.51
C PRO A 57 3.41 19.40 7.78
N GLU A 58 3.08 20.57 8.33
CA GLU A 58 3.66 21.07 9.58
C GLU A 58 3.42 20.11 10.74
N LEU A 59 2.18 19.63 10.92
CA LEU A 59 1.84 18.69 11.98
C LEU A 59 2.53 17.33 11.78
N GLN A 60 2.72 16.90 10.53
CA GLN A 60 3.45 15.67 10.24
C GLN A 60 4.91 15.79 10.68
N TRP A 61 5.58 16.89 10.33
CA TRP A 61 6.98 17.13 10.69
C TRP A 61 7.16 17.36 12.19
N ASP A 62 6.27 18.08 12.86
CA ASP A 62 6.28 18.22 14.33
C ASP A 62 6.20 16.84 14.99
N THR A 63 5.33 15.96 14.49
CA THR A 63 5.20 14.59 15.01
C THR A 63 6.45 13.76 14.76
N ILE A 64 7.00 13.77 13.54
CA ILE A 64 8.25 13.05 13.21
C ILE A 64 9.39 13.49 14.14
N SER A 65 9.54 14.80 14.37
CA SER A 65 10.61 15.35 15.19
C SER A 65 10.49 14.98 16.68
N ARG A 66 9.27 14.89 17.21
CA ARG A 66 9.01 14.60 18.63
C ARG A 66 8.96 13.11 18.96
N ILE A 67 8.34 12.32 18.08
CA ILE A 67 8.05 10.90 18.34
C ILE A 67 9.08 10.00 17.64
N HIS A 68 9.85 10.55 16.70
CA HIS A 68 10.82 9.79 15.89
C HIS A 68 10.17 8.64 15.13
N SER A 69 9.04 8.91 14.47
CA SER A 69 8.33 7.93 13.62
C SER A 69 9.27 7.34 12.58
N THR A 70 9.26 6.01 12.41
CA THR A 70 10.18 5.28 11.51
C THR A 70 9.51 4.80 10.23
N CYS A 71 8.17 4.64 10.28
CA CYS A 71 7.35 4.17 9.17
C CYS A 71 6.15 5.10 8.95
N GLY A 72 5.81 5.40 7.71
CA GLY A 72 4.61 6.18 7.34
C GLY A 72 3.61 5.36 6.53
N MET A 73 2.31 5.54 6.79
CA MET A 73 1.22 5.11 5.91
C MET A 73 0.70 6.36 5.20
N VAL A 74 0.87 6.46 3.88
CA VAL A 74 0.76 7.74 3.19
C VAL A 74 0.37 7.61 1.71
N VAL A 75 -0.27 8.63 1.16
CA VAL A 75 -0.48 8.75 -0.29
C VAL A 75 0.79 9.36 -0.93
N PRO A 76 1.34 8.79 -2.01
CA PRO A 76 2.59 9.25 -2.63
C PRO A 76 2.64 10.76 -2.93
N SER A 77 1.57 11.33 -3.46
CA SER A 77 1.52 12.77 -3.75
C SER A 77 1.65 13.64 -2.49
N PHE A 78 1.30 13.13 -1.31
CA PHE A 78 1.46 13.85 -0.06
C PHE A 78 2.92 13.86 0.43
N ILE A 79 3.72 12.86 0.07
CA ILE A 79 5.16 12.85 0.37
C ILE A 79 5.85 14.05 -0.31
N MET A 80 5.46 14.38 -1.56
CA MET A 80 5.97 15.58 -2.23
C MET A 80 5.66 16.86 -1.47
N LYS A 81 4.44 16.97 -0.89
CA LYS A 81 4.07 18.13 -0.06
C LYS A 81 4.87 18.18 1.24
N LEU A 82 5.21 17.03 1.82
CA LEU A 82 6.10 16.98 2.99
C LEU A 82 7.50 17.47 2.64
N ILE A 83 8.04 17.05 1.50
CA ILE A 83 9.35 17.50 1.00
C ILE A 83 9.33 19.01 0.73
N GLU A 84 8.36 19.52 -0.01
CA GLU A 84 8.21 20.95 -0.33
C GLU A 84 8.12 21.81 0.94
N PHE A 85 7.35 21.36 1.93
CA PHE A 85 7.25 22.05 3.22
C PHE A 85 8.59 22.03 3.97
N ALA A 86 9.27 20.88 3.98
CA ALA A 86 10.56 20.73 4.65
C ALA A 86 11.64 21.64 4.01
N GLU A 87 11.73 21.65 2.68
CA GLU A 87 12.64 22.54 1.93
C GLU A 87 12.37 24.02 2.25
N LYS A 88 11.10 24.42 2.27
CA LYS A 88 10.70 25.81 2.58
C LYS A 88 11.03 26.24 4.01
N ASN A 89 11.03 25.31 4.96
CA ASN A 89 11.21 25.58 6.39
C ASN A 89 12.57 25.14 6.93
N GLY A 90 13.52 24.72 6.06
CA GLY A 90 14.86 24.32 6.46
C GLY A 90 14.91 23.03 7.29
N ILE A 91 13.95 22.14 7.11
CA ILE A 91 13.91 20.84 7.80
C ILE A 91 14.79 19.84 7.04
N ASP A 92 15.74 19.22 7.70
CA ASP A 92 16.55 18.14 7.13
C ASP A 92 15.76 16.82 7.12
N TYR A 93 14.94 16.65 6.08
CA TYR A 93 14.11 15.46 5.91
C TYR A 93 14.93 14.22 5.54
N THR A 94 16.09 14.39 4.91
CA THR A 94 16.94 13.27 4.46
C THR A 94 17.54 12.49 5.63
N ASN A 95 17.81 13.16 6.74
CA ASN A 95 18.31 12.58 7.98
C ASN A 95 17.22 12.33 9.03
N SER A 96 15.94 12.50 8.69
CA SER A 96 14.84 12.24 9.61
C SER A 96 14.77 10.78 10.05
N SER A 97 14.01 10.51 11.11
CA SER A 97 13.74 9.15 11.60
C SER A 97 12.90 8.33 10.63
N LEU A 98 12.12 8.96 9.75
CA LEU A 98 11.24 8.27 8.79
C LEU A 98 12.08 7.58 7.71
N LYS A 99 12.06 6.24 7.70
CA LYS A 99 12.91 5.43 6.81
C LYS A 99 12.13 4.64 5.76
N LYS A 100 10.85 4.40 5.99
CA LYS A 100 9.99 3.65 5.07
C LYS A 100 8.59 4.25 5.01
N CYS A 101 7.99 4.22 3.84
CA CYS A 101 6.59 4.60 3.63
C CYS A 101 5.86 3.51 2.88
N ILE A 102 4.70 3.09 3.40
CA ILE A 102 3.75 2.25 2.70
C ILE A 102 2.78 3.20 1.97
N CYS A 103 2.81 3.11 0.65
CA CYS A 103 2.12 4.01 -0.25
C CYS A 103 0.77 3.44 -0.66
N ILE A 104 -0.30 4.18 -0.41
CA ILE A 104 -1.69 3.81 -0.65
C ILE A 104 -2.39 4.79 -1.60
N GLY A 105 -3.45 4.33 -2.27
CA GLY A 105 -4.39 5.17 -3.02
C GLY A 105 -3.90 5.70 -4.37
N GLU A 106 -2.61 5.69 -4.64
CA GLU A 106 -2.01 6.11 -5.91
C GLU A 106 -0.95 5.11 -6.36
N ALA A 107 -0.81 4.93 -7.67
CA ALA A 107 0.25 4.08 -8.20
C ALA A 107 1.63 4.69 -7.94
N LEU A 108 2.53 3.89 -7.42
CA LEU A 108 3.93 4.25 -7.16
C LEU A 108 4.87 3.72 -8.25
N ARG A 109 4.48 2.61 -8.89
CA ARG A 109 5.29 1.91 -9.90
C ARG A 109 4.55 1.74 -11.22
N THR A 110 5.32 1.54 -12.25
CA THR A 110 4.88 1.02 -13.55
C THR A 110 4.68 -0.50 -13.46
N PRO A 111 3.97 -1.13 -14.41
CA PRO A 111 3.70 -2.56 -14.37
C PRO A 111 4.94 -3.46 -14.40
N ASP A 112 6.06 -2.94 -14.89
CA ASP A 112 7.39 -3.57 -14.91
C ASP A 112 8.21 -3.29 -13.63
N PHE A 113 7.53 -2.88 -12.55
CA PHE A 113 8.06 -2.63 -11.20
C PHE A 113 8.99 -1.42 -11.04
N HIS A 114 9.29 -0.67 -12.09
CA HIS A 114 10.05 0.56 -11.94
C HIS A 114 9.22 1.67 -11.29
N LEU A 115 9.88 2.56 -10.55
CA LEU A 115 9.20 3.74 -10.05
C LEU A 115 8.62 4.56 -11.21
N ASN A 116 7.37 4.96 -11.10
CA ASN A 116 6.74 5.89 -12.04
C ASN A 116 7.31 7.32 -11.88
N THR A 117 6.82 8.28 -12.64
CA THR A 117 7.31 9.67 -12.61
C THR A 117 7.25 10.28 -11.20
N LEU A 118 6.18 10.01 -10.44
CA LEU A 118 6.03 10.53 -9.07
C LEU A 118 7.01 9.84 -8.11
N GLY A 119 7.09 8.51 -8.16
CA GLY A 119 8.01 7.72 -7.34
C GLY A 119 9.48 8.10 -7.59
N LYS A 120 9.88 8.32 -8.86
CA LYS A 120 11.21 8.81 -9.21
C LYS A 120 11.51 10.18 -8.60
N LYS A 121 10.59 11.15 -8.73
CA LYS A 121 10.75 12.48 -8.13
C LYS A 121 10.93 12.43 -6.61
N ILE A 122 10.16 11.57 -5.92
CA ILE A 122 10.31 11.38 -4.47
C ILE A 122 11.71 10.80 -4.17
N GLN A 123 12.10 9.75 -4.89
CA GLN A 123 13.36 9.06 -4.65
C GLN A 123 14.59 9.93 -4.98
N GLU A 124 14.51 10.81 -5.98
CA GLU A 124 15.56 11.79 -6.31
C GLU A 124 15.77 12.81 -5.18
N LYS A 125 14.69 13.27 -4.54
CA LYS A 125 14.74 14.23 -3.43
C LYS A 125 15.07 13.56 -2.09
N TRP A 126 14.53 12.39 -1.86
CA TRP A 126 14.64 11.67 -0.59
C TRP A 126 15.12 10.23 -0.81
N SER A 127 16.39 10.09 -1.20
CA SER A 127 16.99 8.80 -1.61
C SER A 127 17.04 7.75 -0.49
N SER A 128 17.09 8.18 0.77
CA SER A 128 17.12 7.28 1.93
C SER A 128 15.74 6.73 2.33
N LEU A 129 14.64 7.28 1.80
CA LEU A 129 13.28 6.82 2.09
C LEU A 129 12.93 5.62 1.21
N LYS A 130 12.64 4.47 1.83
CA LYS A 130 12.12 3.29 1.11
C LYS A 130 10.62 3.43 0.87
N LEU A 131 10.20 3.27 -0.37
CA LEU A 131 8.81 3.39 -0.81
C LEU A 131 8.26 2.02 -1.17
N PHE A 132 7.22 1.57 -0.47
CA PHE A 132 6.53 0.31 -0.71
C PHE A 132 5.14 0.57 -1.27
N SER A 133 4.81 -0.05 -2.39
CA SER A 133 3.47 0.02 -2.96
C SER A 133 2.55 -0.99 -2.29
N THR A 134 1.28 -0.65 -2.12
CA THR A 134 0.24 -1.60 -1.75
C THR A 134 -1.01 -1.39 -2.61
N TYR A 135 -1.57 -2.50 -3.11
CA TYR A 135 -2.86 -2.53 -3.79
C TYR A 135 -3.90 -3.10 -2.84
N ALA A 136 -4.98 -2.37 -2.64
CA ALA A 136 -6.06 -2.78 -1.76
C ALA A 136 -7.38 -2.14 -2.18
N SER A 137 -8.48 -2.76 -1.81
CA SER A 137 -9.80 -2.15 -1.84
C SER A 137 -10.60 -2.53 -0.59
N THR A 138 -11.58 -1.70 -0.23
CA THR A 138 -12.45 -1.97 0.91
C THR A 138 -13.25 -3.25 0.71
N GLU A 139 -13.67 -3.53 -0.53
CA GLU A 139 -14.45 -4.71 -0.90
C GLU A 139 -13.67 -6.00 -0.67
N MET A 140 -12.38 -6.02 -1.03
CA MET A 140 -11.52 -7.20 -0.85
C MET A 140 -11.24 -7.51 0.62
N GLN A 141 -11.23 -6.49 1.47
CA GLN A 141 -10.79 -6.59 2.87
C GLN A 141 -9.42 -7.27 3.00
N SER A 142 -8.58 -7.06 2.00
CA SER A 142 -7.22 -7.57 1.91
C SER A 142 -6.36 -6.60 1.10
N SER A 143 -5.06 -6.78 1.16
CA SER A 143 -4.09 -5.96 0.46
C SER A 143 -2.96 -6.80 -0.12
N PHE A 144 -2.33 -6.28 -1.16
CA PHE A 144 -1.17 -6.85 -1.81
C PHE A 144 -0.01 -5.86 -1.64
N THR A 145 0.85 -6.14 -0.69
CA THR A 145 1.93 -5.23 -0.29
C THR A 145 3.28 -5.74 -0.80
N GLU A 146 4.10 -4.84 -1.32
CA GLU A 146 5.45 -5.14 -1.78
C GLU A 146 6.37 -5.51 -0.61
N CYS A 147 7.33 -6.40 -0.89
CA CYS A 147 8.50 -6.63 -0.03
C CYS A 147 9.69 -5.76 -0.44
N GLU A 148 10.83 -5.95 0.23
CA GLU A 148 12.08 -5.23 0.00
C GLU A 148 12.68 -5.40 -1.41
N TYR A 149 12.19 -6.34 -2.21
CA TYR A 149 12.63 -6.55 -3.60
C TYR A 149 11.81 -5.75 -4.62
N PHE A 150 10.71 -5.09 -4.20
CA PHE A 150 9.93 -4.17 -5.03
C PHE A 150 9.43 -4.75 -6.36
N CYS A 151 9.11 -6.02 -6.37
CA CYS A 151 8.73 -6.77 -7.58
C CYS A 151 7.26 -7.25 -7.54
N GLY A 152 6.37 -6.39 -7.13
CA GLY A 152 4.92 -6.62 -7.04
C GLY A 152 4.41 -6.91 -5.64
N GLY A 153 3.11 -6.70 -5.46
CA GLY A 153 2.44 -6.93 -4.17
C GLY A 153 2.13 -8.40 -3.95
N HIS A 154 2.47 -8.92 -2.78
CA HIS A 154 2.24 -10.32 -2.40
C HIS A 154 0.79 -10.58 -2.02
N LEU A 155 0.22 -11.68 -2.52
CA LEU A 155 -1.08 -12.21 -2.14
C LEU A 155 -1.05 -12.76 -0.70
N GLN A 156 -2.17 -12.61 0.00
CA GLN A 156 -2.45 -13.23 1.30
C GLN A 156 -3.46 -14.39 1.09
N PRO A 157 -3.00 -15.62 0.78
CA PRO A 157 -3.86 -16.70 0.32
C PRO A 157 -4.82 -17.24 1.39
N GLU A 158 -4.53 -17.02 2.66
CA GLU A 158 -5.41 -17.36 3.77
C GLU A 158 -6.62 -16.42 3.92
N LEU A 159 -6.58 -15.25 3.28
CA LEU A 159 -7.63 -14.25 3.37
C LEU A 159 -8.48 -14.16 2.09
N ILE A 160 -7.90 -14.49 0.95
CA ILE A 160 -8.55 -14.21 -0.35
C ILE A 160 -8.05 -15.17 -1.42
N ILE A 161 -8.97 -15.65 -2.26
CA ILE A 161 -8.63 -16.31 -3.52
C ILE A 161 -8.66 -15.26 -4.61
N VAL A 162 -7.65 -15.25 -5.48
CA VAL A 162 -7.55 -14.31 -6.60
C VAL A 162 -7.40 -15.08 -7.90
N GLU A 163 -8.19 -14.67 -8.86
CA GLU A 163 -8.13 -15.13 -10.25
C GLU A 163 -7.80 -13.91 -11.13
N PHE A 164 -7.06 -14.14 -12.20
CA PHE A 164 -6.80 -13.13 -13.23
C PHE A 164 -7.46 -13.60 -14.50
N LEU A 165 -8.50 -12.90 -14.94
CA LEU A 165 -9.36 -13.35 -16.04
C LEU A 165 -9.19 -12.47 -17.27
N ASP A 166 -9.11 -13.12 -18.44
CA ASP A 166 -9.17 -12.45 -19.74
C ASP A 166 -10.60 -11.94 -20.05
N ASP A 167 -10.80 -11.39 -21.24
CA ASP A 167 -12.11 -10.86 -21.65
C ASP A 167 -13.17 -11.95 -21.85
N ASP A 168 -12.76 -13.18 -22.10
CA ASP A 168 -13.63 -14.36 -22.25
C ASP A 168 -13.85 -15.11 -20.92
N ASN A 169 -13.36 -14.58 -19.81
CA ASN A 169 -13.38 -15.15 -18.45
C ASN A 169 -12.57 -16.45 -18.28
N ASN A 170 -11.59 -16.68 -19.14
CA ASN A 170 -10.60 -17.72 -18.93
C ASN A 170 -9.45 -17.19 -18.06
N PRO A 171 -8.72 -18.07 -17.35
CA PRO A 171 -7.53 -17.68 -16.62
C PRO A 171 -6.47 -17.07 -17.56
N ALA A 172 -6.03 -15.86 -17.29
CA ALA A 172 -4.89 -15.25 -17.97
C ALA A 172 -3.61 -16.00 -17.58
N LYS A 173 -2.64 -16.09 -18.50
CA LYS A 173 -1.36 -16.70 -18.21
C LYS A 173 -0.47 -15.73 -17.41
N GLU A 174 0.52 -16.27 -16.73
CA GLU A 174 1.54 -15.48 -16.06
C GLU A 174 2.16 -14.44 -16.99
N GLY A 175 2.22 -13.20 -16.55
CA GLY A 175 2.71 -12.07 -17.35
C GLY A 175 1.73 -11.51 -18.38
N GLU A 176 0.55 -12.11 -18.55
CA GLU A 176 -0.55 -11.55 -19.36
C GLU A 176 -1.47 -10.68 -18.52
N ALA A 177 -2.14 -9.73 -19.17
CA ALA A 177 -3.09 -8.84 -18.52
C ALA A 177 -4.38 -9.59 -18.17
N GLY A 178 -4.80 -9.54 -16.93
CA GLY A 178 -6.03 -10.15 -16.46
C GLY A 178 -6.80 -9.25 -15.50
N GLU A 179 -8.13 -9.34 -15.55
CA GLU A 179 -9.00 -8.66 -14.59
C GLU A 179 -8.91 -9.35 -13.23
N VAL A 180 -8.50 -8.59 -12.22
CA VAL A 180 -8.42 -9.06 -10.84
C VAL A 180 -9.81 -9.43 -10.36
N THR A 181 -10.05 -10.73 -10.16
CA THR A 181 -11.31 -11.30 -9.71
C THR A 181 -11.09 -12.00 -8.39
N ILE A 182 -11.87 -11.66 -7.38
CA ILE A 182 -11.59 -12.07 -6.00
C ILE A 182 -12.73 -12.86 -5.38
N THR A 183 -12.38 -13.79 -4.50
CA THR A 183 -13.29 -14.46 -3.58
C THR A 183 -12.77 -14.26 -2.16
N THR A 184 -13.56 -13.61 -1.31
CA THR A 184 -13.18 -13.36 0.09
C THR A 184 -13.36 -14.62 0.93
N LEU A 185 -12.38 -14.93 1.79
CA LEU A 185 -12.44 -16.07 2.71
C LEU A 185 -12.77 -15.57 4.14
N GLY A 186 -13.66 -16.28 4.85
CA GLY A 186 -14.00 -15.95 6.24
C GLY A 186 -14.76 -14.63 6.43
N VAL A 187 -15.37 -14.08 5.38
CA VAL A 187 -16.23 -12.89 5.44
C VAL A 187 -17.70 -13.33 5.47
N GLU A 188 -18.39 -13.11 6.58
CA GLU A 188 -19.76 -13.54 6.78
C GLU A 188 -20.80 -12.49 6.39
N GLY A 189 -20.54 -11.21 6.70
CA GLY A 189 -21.53 -10.14 6.51
C GLY A 189 -21.83 -9.80 5.06
N MET A 190 -20.82 -9.83 4.19
CA MET A 190 -20.93 -9.62 2.75
C MET A 190 -19.82 -10.42 2.04
N PRO A 191 -19.99 -11.74 1.91
CA PRO A 191 -19.03 -12.57 1.21
C PRO A 191 -19.06 -12.24 -0.29
N LEU A 192 -17.89 -12.08 -0.89
CA LEU A 192 -17.75 -11.88 -2.33
C LEU A 192 -17.26 -13.18 -2.97
N LEU A 193 -17.99 -13.65 -3.98
CA LEU A 193 -17.66 -14.83 -4.75
C LEU A 193 -17.40 -14.43 -6.20
N ARG A 194 -16.15 -14.63 -6.65
CA ARG A 194 -15.69 -14.27 -8.00
C ARG A 194 -16.07 -12.82 -8.39
N PHE A 195 -15.86 -11.91 -7.44
CA PHE A 195 -16.15 -10.50 -7.65
C PHE A 195 -15.08 -9.87 -8.54
N LYS A 196 -15.51 -9.34 -9.67
CA LYS A 196 -14.67 -8.63 -10.64
C LYS A 196 -14.43 -7.20 -10.15
N THR A 197 -13.16 -6.87 -9.85
CA THR A 197 -12.81 -5.54 -9.35
C THR A 197 -12.83 -4.46 -10.42
N GLY A 198 -12.76 -4.86 -11.68
CA GLY A 198 -12.56 -3.96 -12.81
C GLY A 198 -11.10 -3.53 -13.00
N ASP A 199 -10.21 -3.85 -12.10
CA ASP A 199 -8.78 -3.52 -12.21
C ASP A 199 -8.06 -4.60 -13.01
N ILE A 200 -7.22 -4.19 -13.96
CA ILE A 200 -6.42 -5.06 -14.81
C ILE A 200 -4.96 -5.04 -14.31
N CYS A 201 -4.39 -6.22 -14.07
CA CYS A 201 -3.02 -6.39 -13.60
C CYS A 201 -2.32 -7.53 -14.35
N TYR A 202 -0.99 -7.55 -14.30
CA TYR A 202 -0.19 -8.76 -14.53
C TYR A 202 -0.05 -9.51 -13.20
N HIS A 203 0.08 -10.83 -13.27
CA HIS A 203 0.42 -11.67 -12.12
C HIS A 203 1.68 -12.48 -12.38
N PHE A 204 2.35 -12.89 -11.30
CA PHE A 204 3.61 -13.62 -11.30
C PHE A 204 3.59 -14.67 -10.20
N ASP A 205 3.74 -15.94 -10.55
CA ASP A 205 3.65 -17.07 -9.63
C ASP A 205 5.02 -17.61 -9.20
N GLU A 206 6.10 -17.17 -9.87
CA GLU A 206 7.46 -17.55 -9.51
C GLU A 206 7.82 -17.11 -8.09
N PRO A 207 8.60 -17.92 -7.33
CA PRO A 207 9.03 -17.57 -5.99
C PRO A 207 9.77 -16.24 -5.94
N CYS A 208 9.43 -15.39 -4.97
CA CYS A 208 10.13 -14.14 -4.74
C CYS A 208 11.45 -14.35 -4.00
N LYS A 209 12.44 -13.49 -4.28
CA LYS A 209 13.74 -13.49 -3.57
C LYS A 209 13.61 -13.26 -2.07
N CYS A 210 12.49 -12.70 -1.59
CA CYS A 210 12.20 -12.55 -0.15
C CYS A 210 11.84 -13.88 0.56
N GLY A 211 11.78 -14.99 -0.19
CA GLY A 211 11.41 -16.31 0.31
C GLY A 211 9.92 -16.64 0.26
N ARG A 212 9.05 -15.68 -0.06
CA ARG A 212 7.62 -15.94 -0.26
C ARG A 212 7.37 -16.57 -1.62
N ASN A 213 6.48 -17.53 -1.66
CA ASN A 213 6.05 -18.25 -2.87
C ASN A 213 4.59 -17.94 -3.24
N THR A 214 4.02 -16.88 -2.67
CA THR A 214 2.67 -16.42 -3.02
C THR A 214 2.67 -15.63 -4.32
N THR A 215 1.58 -15.73 -5.10
CA THR A 215 1.38 -14.93 -6.30
C THR A 215 1.58 -13.44 -6.00
N ARG A 216 2.25 -12.75 -6.91
CA ARG A 216 2.45 -11.30 -6.87
C ARG A 216 1.69 -10.64 -8.01
N LEU A 217 1.19 -9.44 -7.78
CA LEU A 217 0.57 -8.66 -8.84
C LEU A 217 1.33 -7.34 -9.08
N SER A 218 1.29 -6.91 -10.34
CA SER A 218 1.83 -5.62 -10.76
C SER A 218 0.99 -4.46 -10.23
N SER A 219 1.43 -3.23 -10.50
CA SER A 219 0.55 -2.08 -10.43
C SER A 219 -0.59 -2.23 -11.46
N VAL A 220 -1.72 -1.56 -11.17
CA VAL A 220 -2.88 -1.56 -12.05
C VAL A 220 -2.55 -0.94 -13.40
N LEU A 221 -2.78 -1.69 -14.49
CA LEU A 221 -2.61 -1.26 -15.88
C LEU A 221 -3.72 -0.28 -16.30
N GLY A 222 -4.94 -0.52 -15.81
CA GLY A 222 -6.13 0.25 -16.14
C GLY A 222 -7.37 -0.36 -15.50
N ARG A 223 -8.53 0.27 -15.74
CA ARG A 223 -9.83 -0.21 -15.26
C ARG A 223 -10.79 -0.45 -16.40
N LYS A 224 -11.53 -1.57 -16.32
CA LYS A 224 -12.72 -1.78 -17.15
C LYS A 224 -13.82 -0.82 -16.70
N GLY A 225 -14.22 0.11 -17.55
CA GLY A 225 -15.18 1.16 -17.19
C GLY A 225 -14.47 2.34 -16.52
N GLN A 226 -14.21 3.37 -17.28
CA GLN A 226 -13.40 4.52 -16.90
C GLN A 226 -13.95 5.22 -15.66
N MET A 227 -13.30 5.01 -14.51
CA MET A 227 -13.43 5.91 -13.37
C MET A 227 -12.24 6.87 -13.38
N ILE A 228 -12.50 8.15 -13.65
CA ILE A 228 -11.47 9.20 -13.57
C ILE A 228 -11.27 9.53 -12.09
N LYS A 229 -10.18 9.05 -11.49
CA LYS A 229 -9.76 9.49 -10.16
C LYS A 229 -9.11 10.87 -10.27
N TYR A 230 -9.77 11.90 -9.74
CA TYR A 230 -9.20 13.24 -9.64
C TYR A 230 -8.69 13.48 -8.21
N LYS A 231 -7.38 13.72 -8.06
CA LYS A 231 -6.68 14.00 -6.78
C LYS A 231 -6.88 12.95 -5.68
N GLY A 232 -6.90 11.66 -6.03
CA GLY A 232 -6.99 10.58 -5.04
C GLY A 232 -8.34 10.43 -4.34
N THR A 233 -9.35 11.15 -4.79
CA THR A 233 -10.76 10.99 -4.38
C THR A 233 -11.60 10.45 -5.51
N THR A 234 -12.49 9.50 -5.20
CA THR A 234 -13.56 9.04 -6.09
C THR A 234 -14.73 10.01 -6.04
#